data_3e0eb7fb1e6a9c0b82531d0ba88176c5
#
_entry.id   3e0eb7fb1e6a9c0b82531d0ba88176c5
#
_cell.length_a   1.000
_cell.length_b   1.000
_cell.length_c   1.000
_cell.angle_alpha   90.00
_cell.angle_beta   90.00
_cell.angle_gamma   90.00
#
_symmetry.space_group_name_H-M   'P 1'
#
loop_
_entity.id
_entity.type
_entity.pdbx_description
1 polymer ?
#
loop_
_entity_poly.entity_id
_entity_poly.type
_entity_poly.pdbx_seq_one_letter_code
_entity_poly.pdbx_strand_id
1 'polypeptide(L)'
;MISLYTGTPGSGKSLDLARIIMLKLKMGINVIGTMYINKDMVKKYKGKYIFVDIYRLNPQMLIEYARKYHKKGKEGQCWLVIDECQRIFNSRDWNKADRRAWNDFFQVHRHFGYNVALISSMVLRPPQK
;
A
#
# COMPACT_ATOMS: atom_id res chain seq x y z
N MET A 1 10.66 3.65 -2.28
CA MET A 1 11.06 2.29 -1.89
C MET A 1 9.86 1.36 -1.94
N ILE A 2 10.05 0.18 -2.48
CA ILE A 2 9.04 -0.88 -2.44
C ILE A 2 9.63 -2.01 -1.58
N SER A 3 8.89 -2.41 -0.55
CA SER A 3 9.28 -3.50 0.33
C SER A 3 8.26 -4.64 0.20
N LEU A 4 8.74 -5.86 0.12
CA LEU A 4 7.90 -7.05 0.06
C LEU A 4 8.08 -7.87 1.33
N TYR A 5 6.98 -8.14 2.01
CA TYR A 5 6.95 -8.97 3.21
C TYR A 5 6.13 -10.22 2.93
N THR A 6 6.70 -11.37 3.24
CA THR A 6 6.00 -12.66 3.10
C THR A 6 5.95 -13.36 4.45
N GLY A 7 4.96 -14.21 4.63
CA GLY A 7 4.84 -14.99 5.86
C GLY A 7 3.63 -15.87 5.83
N THR A 8 3.63 -16.91 6.69
CA THR A 8 2.49 -17.82 6.81
C THR A 8 1.37 -17.16 7.62
N PRO A 9 0.10 -17.49 7.34
CA PRO A 9 -1.01 -17.03 8.17
C PRO A 9 -0.77 -17.43 9.64
N GLY A 10 -1.06 -16.51 10.56
CA GLY A 10 -0.89 -16.76 11.98
C GLY A 10 0.51 -16.50 12.53
N SER A 11 1.43 -15.98 11.74
CA SER A 11 2.80 -15.68 12.17
C SER A 11 2.95 -14.36 12.97
N GLY A 12 1.83 -13.68 13.27
CA GLY A 12 1.88 -12.36 13.93
C GLY A 12 2.13 -11.20 12.97
N LYS A 13 2.18 -11.46 11.69
CA LYS A 13 2.47 -10.49 10.65
C LYS A 13 1.52 -9.29 10.68
N SER A 14 0.21 -9.53 10.87
CA SER A 14 -0.79 -8.46 10.90
C SER A 14 -0.61 -7.52 12.09
N LEU A 15 -0.23 -8.07 13.25
CA LEU A 15 0.01 -7.27 14.44
C LEU A 15 1.26 -6.39 14.27
N ASP A 16 2.32 -6.95 13.71
CA ASP A 16 3.55 -6.21 13.44
C ASP A 16 3.30 -5.10 12.43
N LEU A 17 2.49 -5.39 11.41
CA LEU A 17 2.11 -4.41 10.39
C LEU A 17 1.34 -3.25 11.01
N ALA A 18 0.39 -3.54 11.89
CA ALA A 18 -0.38 -2.51 12.58
C ALA A 18 0.54 -1.59 13.40
N ARG A 19 1.55 -2.15 14.08
CA ARG A 19 2.53 -1.38 14.84
C ARG A 19 3.35 -0.46 13.94
N ILE A 20 3.77 -0.95 12.78
CA ILE A 20 4.55 -0.16 11.81
C ILE A 20 3.70 1.00 11.30
N ILE A 21 2.43 0.73 10.96
CA ILE A 21 1.51 1.77 10.51
C ILE A 21 1.34 2.85 11.59
N MET A 22 1.09 2.45 12.83
CA MET A 22 0.92 3.38 13.93
C MET A 22 2.16 4.24 14.15
N LEU A 23 3.35 3.64 14.03
CA LEU A 23 4.60 4.38 14.16
C LEU A 23 4.73 5.45 13.08
N LYS A 24 4.39 5.13 11.83
CA LYS A 24 4.40 6.11 10.74
C LYS A 24 3.43 7.25 11.00
N LEU A 25 2.22 6.92 11.49
CA LEU A 25 1.22 7.93 11.81
C LEU A 25 1.68 8.85 12.94
N LYS A 26 2.34 8.31 13.96
CA LYS A 26 2.93 9.12 15.04
C LYS A 26 3.95 10.11 14.51
N MET A 27 4.70 9.72 13.49
CA MET A 27 5.70 10.58 12.86
C MET A 27 5.08 11.65 11.96
N GLY A 28 3.76 11.65 11.81
CA GLY A 28 3.07 12.60 10.95
C GLY A 28 2.99 12.18 9.48
N ILE A 29 3.31 10.92 9.18
CA ILE A 29 3.25 10.38 7.82
C ILE A 29 1.89 9.77 7.59
N ASN A 30 1.24 10.13 6.48
CA ASN A 30 -0.03 9.53 6.10
C ASN A 30 0.18 8.12 5.56
N VAL A 31 -0.79 7.25 5.79
CA VAL A 31 -0.76 5.87 5.31
C VAL A 31 -2.08 5.55 4.61
N ILE A 32 -2.00 5.05 3.39
CA ILE A 32 -3.13 4.46 2.67
C ILE A 32 -2.95 2.95 2.75
N GLY A 33 -3.93 2.24 3.27
CA GLY A 33 -3.79 0.81 3.47
C GLY A 33 -5.05 0.03 3.22
N THR A 34 -4.87 -1.24 2.90
CA THR A 34 -5.96 -2.19 2.70
C THR A 34 -6.32 -2.97 3.97
N MET A 35 -5.55 -2.78 5.05
CA MET A 35 -5.85 -3.36 6.35
C MET A 35 -6.86 -2.48 7.09
N TYR A 36 -7.92 -3.08 7.64
CA TYR A 36 -8.85 -2.34 8.46
C TYR A 36 -8.23 -2.00 9.82
N ILE A 37 -8.27 -0.73 10.16
CA ILE A 37 -7.85 -0.25 11.48
C ILE A 37 -8.96 0.64 12.02
N ASN A 38 -9.37 0.41 13.27
CA ASN A 38 -10.41 1.22 13.91
C ASN A 38 -9.96 2.68 13.96
N LYS A 39 -10.80 3.58 13.46
CA LYS A 39 -10.51 5.02 13.42
C LYS A 39 -10.17 5.59 14.78
N ASP A 40 -10.84 5.10 15.83
CA ASP A 40 -10.63 5.61 17.19
C ASP A 40 -9.23 5.31 17.72
N MET A 41 -8.57 4.27 17.20
CA MET A 41 -7.22 3.92 17.61
C MET A 41 -6.16 4.83 17.00
N VAL A 42 -6.46 5.48 15.88
CA VAL A 42 -5.47 6.24 15.11
C VAL A 42 -5.77 7.73 15.00
N LYS A 43 -6.96 8.19 15.40
CA LYS A 43 -7.36 9.60 15.26
C LYS A 43 -6.49 10.58 16.04
N LYS A 44 -5.82 10.11 17.08
CA LYS A 44 -4.94 10.94 17.92
C LYS A 44 -3.60 11.26 17.27
N TYR A 45 -3.24 10.55 16.20
CA TYR A 45 -1.95 10.72 15.55
C TYR A 45 -2.00 11.86 14.52
N LYS A 46 -0.84 12.50 14.30
CA LYS A 46 -0.69 13.56 13.30
C LYS A 46 -0.94 13.06 11.90
N GLY A 47 -0.42 11.89 11.55
CA GLY A 47 -0.66 11.27 10.27
C GLY A 47 -2.07 10.70 10.19
N LYS A 48 -2.62 10.66 8.99
CA LYS A 48 -3.96 10.12 8.75
C LYS A 48 -3.86 8.74 8.13
N TYR A 49 -4.67 7.82 8.62
CA TYR A 49 -4.83 6.50 8.01
C TYR A 49 -6.05 6.49 7.11
N ILE A 50 -5.85 6.12 5.85
CA ILE A 50 -6.91 6.05 4.85
C ILE A 50 -7.07 4.59 4.46
N PHE A 51 -8.21 4.01 4.84
CA PHE A 51 -8.56 2.64 4.49
C PHE A 51 -9.14 2.60 3.08
N VAL A 52 -8.65 1.67 2.26
CA VAL A 52 -9.20 1.40 0.93
C VAL A 52 -9.40 -0.10 0.80
N ASP A 53 -10.61 -0.50 0.41
CA ASP A 53 -10.89 -1.89 0.12
C ASP A 53 -9.97 -2.38 -1.02
N ILE A 54 -9.36 -3.56 -0.84
CA ILE A 54 -8.37 -4.07 -1.78
C ILE A 54 -8.94 -4.23 -3.19
N TYR A 55 -10.23 -4.54 -3.31
CA TYR A 55 -10.87 -4.72 -4.62
C TYR A 55 -11.20 -3.40 -5.32
N ARG A 56 -11.13 -2.29 -4.59
CA ARG A 56 -11.33 -0.95 -5.13
C ARG A 56 -10.04 -0.20 -5.38
N LEU A 57 -8.93 -0.71 -4.83
CA LEU A 57 -7.64 -0.09 -4.98
C LEU A 57 -7.16 -0.18 -6.43
N ASN A 58 -6.78 0.95 -7.01
CA ASN A 58 -6.22 0.99 -8.36
C ASN A 58 -5.18 2.12 -8.46
N PRO A 59 -4.26 2.02 -9.43
CA PRO A 59 -3.20 3.02 -9.55
C PRO A 59 -3.71 4.42 -9.84
N GLN A 60 -4.79 4.55 -10.60
CA GLN A 60 -5.33 5.86 -10.96
C GLN A 60 -5.78 6.66 -9.74
N MET A 61 -6.43 6.02 -8.77
CA MET A 61 -6.86 6.71 -7.56
C MET A 61 -5.65 7.18 -6.73
N LEU A 62 -4.56 6.40 -6.74
CA LEU A 62 -3.34 6.76 -6.03
C LEU A 62 -2.64 7.94 -6.67
N ILE A 63 -2.62 8.00 -7.99
CA ILE A 63 -2.06 9.13 -8.74
C ILE A 63 -2.90 10.39 -8.49
N GLU A 64 -4.21 10.28 -8.53
CA GLU A 64 -5.11 11.41 -8.26
C GLU A 64 -4.96 11.94 -6.85
N TYR A 65 -4.85 11.04 -5.87
CA TYR A 65 -4.61 11.43 -4.47
C TYR A 65 -3.29 12.20 -4.35
N ALA A 66 -2.23 11.70 -4.99
CA ALA A 66 -0.93 12.34 -4.95
C ALA A 66 -0.95 13.74 -5.60
N ARG A 67 -1.62 13.87 -6.72
CA ARG A 67 -1.78 15.17 -7.39
C ARG A 67 -2.49 16.20 -6.52
N LYS A 68 -3.44 15.73 -5.71
CA LYS A 68 -4.26 16.61 -4.87
C LYS A 68 -3.58 16.97 -3.56
N TYR A 69 -2.86 16.03 -2.93
CA TYR A 69 -2.38 16.19 -1.56
C TYR A 69 -0.87 16.18 -1.40
N HIS A 70 -0.11 15.65 -2.35
CA HIS A 70 1.33 15.55 -2.22
C HIS A 70 2.03 16.76 -2.85
N LYS A 71 3.17 17.12 -2.27
CA LYS A 71 4.05 18.14 -2.85
C LYS A 71 4.84 17.50 -3.98
N LYS A 72 4.87 18.17 -5.14
CA LYS A 72 5.61 17.71 -6.30
C LYS A 72 7.11 17.64 -6.00
N GLY A 73 7.72 16.53 -6.37
CA GLY A 73 9.16 16.33 -6.22
C GLY A 73 9.62 15.89 -4.85
N LYS A 74 8.72 15.74 -3.86
CA LYS A 74 9.08 15.26 -2.54
C LYS A 74 8.78 13.78 -2.41
N GLU A 75 9.80 12.96 -2.14
CA GLU A 75 9.65 11.52 -1.93
C GLU A 75 9.14 11.18 -0.52
N GLY A 76 8.56 10.00 -0.37
CA GLY A 76 8.25 9.44 0.94
C GLY A 76 7.20 10.16 1.76
N GLN A 77 6.27 10.86 1.12
CA GLN A 77 5.23 11.63 1.82
C GLN A 77 4.11 10.75 2.37
N CYS A 78 3.90 9.60 1.79
CA CYS A 78 2.81 8.70 2.14
C CYS A 78 3.27 7.26 1.97
N TRP A 79 2.86 6.39 2.89
CA TRP A 79 3.05 4.96 2.74
C TRP A 79 1.80 4.33 2.15
N LEU A 80 1.99 3.51 1.13
CA LEU A 80 0.95 2.63 0.59
C LEU A 80 1.23 1.23 1.12
N VAL A 81 0.30 0.69 1.89
CA VAL A 81 0.44 -0.63 2.50
C VAL A 81 -0.65 -1.53 1.95
N ILE A 82 -0.26 -2.49 1.13
CA ILE A 82 -1.20 -3.45 0.53
C ILE A 82 -1.04 -4.79 1.25
N ASP A 83 -1.94 -5.05 2.18
CA ASP A 83 -2.01 -6.35 2.87
C ASP A 83 -2.74 -7.35 1.99
N GLU A 84 -2.31 -8.59 2.04
CA GLU A 84 -2.88 -9.67 1.20
C GLU A 84 -2.79 -9.32 -0.29
N CYS A 85 -1.66 -8.78 -0.72
CA CYS A 85 -1.48 -8.26 -2.07
C CYS A 85 -1.62 -9.33 -3.16
N GLN A 86 -1.48 -10.61 -2.81
CA GLN A 86 -1.71 -11.70 -3.77
C GLN A 86 -3.15 -11.71 -4.31
N ARG A 87 -4.10 -11.14 -3.57
CA ARG A 87 -5.49 -11.04 -4.02
C ARG A 87 -5.62 -10.19 -5.28
N ILE A 88 -4.71 -9.22 -5.45
CA ILE A 88 -4.64 -8.41 -6.67
C ILE A 88 -3.74 -9.08 -7.69
N PHE A 89 -2.49 -9.38 -7.29
CA PHE A 89 -1.43 -9.72 -8.25
C PHE A 89 -1.46 -11.16 -8.74
N ASN A 90 -2.08 -12.07 -7.98
CA ASN A 90 -2.26 -13.47 -8.39
C ASN A 90 -3.68 -13.77 -8.85
N SER A 91 -4.53 -12.76 -9.00
CA SER A 91 -5.92 -12.95 -9.41
C SER A 91 -6.00 -13.42 -10.86
N ARG A 92 -6.89 -14.40 -11.13
CA ARG A 92 -7.17 -14.86 -12.48
C ARG A 92 -7.86 -13.78 -13.31
N ASP A 93 -8.60 -12.91 -12.66
CA ASP A 93 -9.33 -11.81 -13.31
C ASP A 93 -8.42 -10.62 -13.65
N TRP A 94 -7.14 -10.72 -13.32
CA TRP A 94 -6.18 -9.66 -13.54
C TRP A 94 -5.75 -9.62 -15.01
N ASN A 95 -6.32 -8.70 -15.76
CA ASN A 95 -6.07 -8.57 -17.19
C ASN A 95 -4.75 -7.83 -17.49
N LYS A 96 -4.37 -7.80 -18.77
CA LYS A 96 -3.13 -7.12 -19.20
C LYS A 96 -3.11 -5.63 -18.89
N ALA A 97 -4.25 -4.95 -18.98
CA ALA A 97 -4.34 -3.53 -18.71
C ALA A 97 -4.09 -3.23 -17.24
N ASP A 98 -4.65 -4.06 -16.34
CA ASP A 98 -4.43 -3.91 -14.90
C ASP A 98 -2.96 -4.15 -14.54
N ARG A 99 -2.34 -5.17 -15.12
CA ARG A 99 -0.91 -5.46 -14.90
C ARG A 99 -0.04 -4.30 -15.34
N ARG A 100 -0.34 -3.75 -16.51
CA ARG A 100 0.42 -2.61 -17.05
C ARG A 100 0.25 -1.39 -16.15
N ALA A 101 -0.95 -1.09 -15.72
CA ALA A 101 -1.22 0.05 -14.86
C ALA A 101 -0.45 -0.04 -13.54
N TRP A 102 -0.44 -1.20 -12.89
CA TRP A 102 0.31 -1.40 -11.66
C TRP A 102 1.82 -1.36 -11.88
N ASN A 103 2.32 -1.97 -12.95
CA ASN A 103 3.74 -1.92 -13.27
C ASN A 103 4.20 -0.49 -13.53
N ASP A 104 3.42 0.27 -14.29
CA ASP A 104 3.72 1.68 -14.56
C ASP A 104 3.72 2.49 -13.26
N PHE A 105 2.74 2.26 -12.38
CA PHE A 105 2.69 2.93 -11.10
C PHE A 105 3.91 2.62 -10.23
N PHE A 106 4.30 1.35 -10.14
CA PHE A 106 5.45 0.97 -9.33
C PHE A 106 6.77 1.58 -9.84
N GLN A 107 6.89 1.77 -11.14
CA GLN A 107 8.07 2.43 -11.71
C GLN A 107 8.16 3.91 -11.32
N VAL A 108 7.03 4.56 -11.12
CA VAL A 108 6.98 6.00 -10.85
C VAL A 108 6.49 6.36 -9.44
N HIS A 109 6.32 5.37 -8.55
CA HIS A 109 5.74 5.62 -7.23
C HIS A 109 6.49 6.69 -6.42
N ARG A 110 7.82 6.76 -6.56
CA ARG A 110 8.63 7.78 -5.89
C ARG A 110 8.28 9.18 -6.39
N HIS A 111 8.02 9.30 -7.66
CA HIS A 111 7.63 10.56 -8.31
C HIS A 111 6.35 11.12 -7.72
N PHE A 112 5.44 10.24 -7.31
CA PHE A 112 4.18 10.61 -6.68
C PHE A 112 4.29 10.68 -5.15
N GLY A 113 5.46 10.47 -4.59
CA GLY A 113 5.69 10.62 -3.16
C GLY A 113 5.35 9.40 -2.32
N TYR A 114 5.17 8.24 -2.92
CA TYR A 114 4.81 7.02 -2.19
C TYR A 114 6.02 6.16 -1.84
N ASN A 115 6.00 5.64 -0.62
CA ASN A 115 6.71 4.40 -0.27
C ASN A 115 5.70 3.28 -0.26
N VAL A 116 6.07 2.10 -0.71
CA VAL A 116 5.13 0.98 -0.88
C VAL A 116 5.59 -0.22 -0.07
N ALA A 117 4.67 -0.79 0.69
CA ALA A 117 4.87 -2.06 1.40
C ALA A 117 3.82 -3.06 0.90
N LEU A 118 4.29 -4.15 0.34
CA LEU A 118 3.45 -5.24 -0.15
C LEU A 118 3.56 -6.42 0.81
N ILE A 119 2.44 -6.84 1.36
CA ILE A 119 2.40 -7.93 2.32
C ILE A 119 1.60 -9.09 1.73
N SER A 120 2.20 -10.26 1.71
CA SER A 120 1.57 -11.46 1.19
C SER A 120 1.73 -12.62 2.14
N SER A 121 0.68 -13.41 2.32
CA SER A 121 0.73 -14.68 3.03
C SER A 121 1.16 -15.83 2.12
N MET A 122 1.33 -15.55 0.83
CA MET A 122 1.72 -16.52 -0.19
C MET A 122 2.92 -15.98 -0.97
N VAL A 123 3.71 -16.89 -1.53
CA VAL A 123 4.79 -16.48 -2.44
C VAL A 123 4.16 -15.90 -3.71
N LEU A 124 4.56 -14.69 -4.07
CA LEU A 124 4.10 -14.06 -5.31
C LEU A 124 4.71 -14.79 -6.50
N ARG A 125 3.87 -15.03 -7.52
CA ARG A 125 4.35 -15.63 -8.76
C ARG A 125 5.29 -14.65 -9.45
N PRO A 126 6.46 -15.12 -9.96
CA PRO A 126 7.30 -14.24 -10.74
C PRO A 126 6.56 -13.76 -12.00
N PRO A 127 6.88 -12.55 -12.49
CA PRO A 127 6.25 -12.09 -13.72
C PRO A 127 6.52 -13.06 -14.85
N GLN A 128 5.47 -13.48 -15.52
CA GLN A 128 5.60 -14.35 -16.67
C GLN A 128 6.17 -13.53 -17.83
N LYS A 129 7.22 -14.09 -18.39
CA LYS A 129 7.84 -13.49 -19.57
C LYS A 129 6.91 -13.60 -20.78
#